data_93cf2225cfa467ae6654b6f0f5bb594b
#
_entry.id   93cf2225cfa467ae6654b6f0f5bb594b
#
_cell.length_a   1.000
_cell.length_b   1.000
_cell.length_c   1.000
_cell.angle_alpha   90.00
_cell.angle_beta   90.00
_cell.angle_gamma   90.00
#
_symmetry.space_group_name_H-M   'P 1'
#
loop_
_entity.id
_entity.type
_entity.pdbx_description
1 polymer ?
#
loop_
_entity_poly.entity_id
_entity_poly.type
_entity_poly.pdbx_seq_one_letter_code
_entity_poly.pdbx_strand_id
1 'polypeptide(L)'
;VDWLNLREAADQQARNGELLRVAAAFAASGGDAQAVVVDLGAGTGSTYRTFDQHGFSAEFTSTWRLVDNDRELLGEAARRADQNRRIETNELDLNHVAQLPLTAVRLITASALFDLVSVLFIDRLIAEVDKASSGRPVGIYAALNYDGSTCWDPVHPLDQQVLEAFNEDQTTDKGFGPALGPDACNYVKQALEQAGFGVRLATSPWQLEGKDTQRVPELIKENGPPVNKPPKKTRK
;
A
#
# COMPACT_ATOMS: atom_id res chain seq x y z
N VAL A 1 -11.86 4.33 -9.54
CA VAL A 1 -12.67 3.29 -8.88
C VAL A 1 -12.58 1.95 -9.59
N ASP A 2 -12.78 1.89 -10.91
CA ASP A 2 -12.85 0.61 -11.66
C ASP A 2 -11.56 -0.18 -11.60
N TRP A 3 -10.41 0.47 -11.74
CA TRP A 3 -9.10 -0.15 -11.60
C TRP A 3 -8.89 -0.78 -10.21
N LEU A 4 -9.19 -0.04 -9.14
CA LEU A 4 -9.06 -0.54 -7.77
C LEU A 4 -9.97 -1.74 -7.50
N ASN A 5 -11.18 -1.74 -8.08
CA ASN A 5 -12.11 -2.87 -7.99
C ASN A 5 -11.57 -4.11 -8.71
N LEU A 6 -10.94 -3.90 -9.88
CA LEU A 6 -10.41 -4.98 -10.68
C LEU A 6 -9.30 -5.74 -9.96
N ARG A 7 -8.39 -4.99 -9.33
CA ARG A 7 -7.23 -5.58 -8.64
C ARG A 7 -7.53 -6.12 -7.24
N GLU A 8 -8.60 -5.67 -6.59
CA GLU A 8 -8.85 -5.95 -5.17
C GLU A 8 -8.83 -7.46 -4.84
N ALA A 9 -9.41 -8.31 -5.70
CA ALA A 9 -9.40 -9.75 -5.48
C ALA A 9 -7.99 -10.36 -5.55
N ALA A 10 -7.16 -9.91 -6.49
CA ALA A 10 -5.76 -10.34 -6.60
C ALA A 10 -4.94 -9.83 -5.41
N ASP A 11 -5.15 -8.58 -5.00
CA ASP A 11 -4.52 -7.99 -3.83
C ASP A 11 -4.84 -8.78 -2.55
N GLN A 12 -6.09 -9.14 -2.34
CA GLN A 12 -6.50 -9.92 -1.17
C GLN A 12 -5.85 -11.31 -1.14
N GLN A 13 -5.79 -11.99 -2.28
CA GLN A 13 -5.18 -13.32 -2.39
C GLN A 13 -3.66 -13.28 -2.20
N ALA A 14 -3.00 -12.21 -2.65
CA ALA A 14 -1.56 -12.05 -2.57
C ALA A 14 -1.06 -11.70 -1.16
N ARG A 15 -1.91 -11.11 -0.30
CA ARG A 15 -1.49 -10.71 1.05
C ARG A 15 -1.01 -11.91 1.87
N ASN A 16 0.15 -11.76 2.51
CA ASN A 16 0.63 -12.78 3.44
C ASN A 16 -0.24 -12.84 4.70
N GLY A 17 -0.97 -13.95 4.86
CA GLY A 17 -1.92 -14.13 5.95
C GLY A 17 -1.28 -14.21 7.34
N GLU A 18 -0.01 -14.59 7.46
CA GLU A 18 0.70 -14.59 8.74
C GLU A 18 1.00 -13.16 9.17
N LEU A 19 1.59 -12.34 8.29
CA LEU A 19 1.88 -10.94 8.60
C LEU A 19 0.61 -10.13 8.85
N LEU A 20 -0.47 -10.42 8.13
CA LEU A 20 -1.77 -9.79 8.36
C LEU A 20 -2.28 -10.09 9.79
N ARG A 21 -2.20 -11.36 10.23
CA ARG A 21 -2.57 -11.76 11.60
C ARG A 21 -1.67 -11.10 12.64
N VAL A 22 -0.38 -11.03 12.41
CA VAL A 22 0.57 -10.35 13.31
C VAL A 22 0.22 -8.87 13.47
N ALA A 23 -0.07 -8.18 12.36
CA ALA A 23 -0.47 -6.77 12.38
C ALA A 23 -1.78 -6.56 13.17
N ALA A 24 -2.78 -7.41 12.95
CA ALA A 24 -4.05 -7.36 13.67
C ALA A 24 -3.88 -7.63 15.18
N ALA A 25 -3.13 -8.67 15.54
CA ALA A 25 -2.83 -8.98 16.93
C ALA A 25 -2.04 -7.85 17.61
N PHE A 26 -1.12 -7.20 16.90
CA PHE A 26 -0.40 -6.04 17.42
C PHE A 26 -1.35 -4.87 17.67
N ALA A 27 -2.25 -4.57 16.75
CA ALA A 27 -3.25 -3.52 16.93
C ALA A 27 -4.14 -3.79 18.16
N ALA A 28 -4.55 -5.05 18.36
CA ALA A 28 -5.40 -5.46 19.47
C ALA A 28 -4.67 -5.49 20.84
N SER A 29 -3.35 -5.67 20.86
CA SER A 29 -2.57 -5.89 22.09
C SER A 29 -2.37 -4.64 22.96
N GLY A 30 -2.84 -3.47 22.54
CA GLY A 30 -2.60 -2.18 23.23
C GLY A 30 -3.31 -2.01 24.57
N GLY A 31 -4.24 -2.88 24.94
CA GLY A 31 -5.02 -2.77 26.17
C GLY A 31 -6.00 -1.59 26.21
N ASP A 32 -5.95 -0.71 25.23
CA ASP A 32 -6.86 0.42 25.10
C ASP A 32 -8.18 -0.05 24.48
N ALA A 33 -9.30 0.41 25.01
CA ALA A 33 -10.64 0.08 24.51
C ALA A 33 -10.89 0.52 23.06
N GLN A 34 -10.00 1.32 22.47
CA GLN A 34 -10.06 1.79 21.09
C GLN A 34 -8.66 1.91 20.50
N ALA A 35 -8.29 0.96 19.65
CA ALA A 35 -7.11 1.11 18.79
C ALA A 35 -7.42 2.03 17.61
N VAL A 36 -6.51 2.95 17.28
CA VAL A 36 -6.58 3.75 16.06
C VAL A 36 -5.69 3.13 15.01
N VAL A 37 -6.27 2.83 13.85
CA VAL A 37 -5.55 2.38 12.66
C VAL A 37 -5.59 3.51 11.62
N VAL A 38 -4.45 3.88 11.08
CA VAL A 38 -4.34 4.89 10.00
C VAL A 38 -3.93 4.18 8.72
N ASP A 39 -4.75 4.25 7.67
CA ASP A 39 -4.49 3.65 6.36
C ASP A 39 -4.04 4.75 5.39
N LEU A 40 -2.78 4.69 4.94
CA LEU A 40 -2.16 5.66 4.05
C LEU A 40 -2.36 5.25 2.59
N GLY A 41 -2.87 6.18 1.76
CA GLY A 41 -3.27 5.87 0.40
C GLY A 41 -4.42 4.86 0.38
N ALA A 42 -5.43 5.11 1.21
CA ALA A 42 -6.49 4.15 1.49
C ALA A 42 -7.34 3.79 0.26
N GLY A 43 -7.38 4.65 -0.76
CA GLY A 43 -8.18 4.45 -1.95
C GLY A 43 -9.65 4.16 -1.60
N THR A 44 -10.17 3.06 -2.10
CA THR A 44 -11.54 2.60 -1.78
C THR A 44 -11.65 1.81 -0.47
N GLY A 45 -10.60 1.77 0.36
CA GLY A 45 -10.62 1.09 1.67
C GLY A 45 -10.40 -0.43 1.60
N SER A 46 -9.67 -0.93 0.62
CA SER A 46 -9.40 -2.36 0.45
C SER A 46 -8.68 -2.99 1.66
N THR A 47 -7.69 -2.29 2.24
CA THR A 47 -6.97 -2.78 3.42
C THR A 47 -7.91 -2.95 4.61
N TYR A 48 -8.74 -1.93 4.89
CA TYR A 48 -9.76 -2.01 5.93
C TYR A 48 -10.67 -3.23 5.73
N ARG A 49 -11.22 -3.41 4.51
CA ARG A 49 -12.11 -4.56 4.22
C ARG A 49 -11.40 -5.90 4.38
N THR A 50 -10.11 -5.97 4.05
CA THR A 50 -9.32 -7.19 4.27
C THR A 50 -9.23 -7.54 5.75
N PHE A 51 -8.96 -6.57 6.62
CA PHE A 51 -8.94 -6.78 8.07
C PHE A 51 -10.33 -7.19 8.60
N ASP A 52 -11.39 -6.57 8.10
CA ASP A 52 -12.76 -6.87 8.52
C ASP A 52 -13.20 -8.27 8.11
N GLN A 53 -12.95 -8.69 6.87
CA GLN A 53 -13.28 -10.03 6.35
C GLN A 53 -12.58 -11.17 7.10
N HIS A 54 -11.36 -10.92 7.63
CA HIS A 54 -10.65 -11.90 8.44
C HIS A 54 -11.08 -11.88 9.91
N GLY A 55 -12.12 -11.13 10.26
CA GLY A 55 -12.64 -11.03 11.63
C GLY A 55 -11.78 -10.21 12.58
N PHE A 56 -10.67 -9.65 12.13
CA PHE A 56 -9.76 -8.92 13.00
C PHE A 56 -10.38 -7.64 13.56
N SER A 57 -11.27 -7.02 12.81
CA SER A 57 -12.02 -5.86 13.31
C SER A 57 -13.06 -6.21 14.39
N ALA A 58 -13.46 -7.49 14.52
CA ALA A 58 -14.38 -7.93 15.54
C ALA A 58 -13.70 -8.18 16.90
N GLU A 59 -12.40 -8.50 16.90
CA GLU A 59 -11.64 -8.82 18.08
C GLU A 59 -11.29 -7.57 18.92
N PHE A 60 -11.28 -6.37 18.30
CA PHE A 60 -11.05 -5.11 18.99
C PHE A 60 -11.89 -3.98 18.40
N THR A 61 -12.34 -3.08 19.25
CA THR A 61 -13.00 -1.86 18.81
C THR A 61 -11.93 -0.92 18.24
N SER A 62 -11.92 -0.76 16.92
CA SER A 62 -10.97 0.12 16.25
C SER A 62 -11.64 1.30 15.58
N THR A 63 -10.96 2.43 15.57
CA THR A 63 -11.27 3.54 14.68
C THR A 63 -10.29 3.49 13.52
N TRP A 64 -10.82 3.41 12.31
CA TRP A 64 -10.02 3.49 11.08
C TRP A 64 -10.02 4.92 10.55
N ARG A 65 -8.85 5.48 10.36
CA ARG A 65 -8.65 6.76 9.68
C ARG A 65 -8.10 6.48 8.29
N LEU A 66 -8.96 6.61 7.30
CA LEU A 66 -8.60 6.42 5.90
C LEU A 66 -8.06 7.74 5.35
N VAL A 67 -6.82 7.75 4.90
CA VAL A 67 -6.13 8.94 4.38
C VAL A 67 -5.87 8.76 2.90
N ASP A 68 -6.37 9.67 2.09
CA ASP A 68 -6.15 9.72 0.63
C ASP A 68 -6.31 11.15 0.14
N ASN A 69 -5.73 11.51 -0.99
CA ASN A 69 -5.94 12.81 -1.62
C ASN A 69 -7.17 12.85 -2.55
N ASP A 70 -7.77 11.70 -2.82
CA ASP A 70 -8.95 11.58 -3.68
C ASP A 70 -10.22 11.43 -2.82
N ARG A 71 -10.99 12.51 -2.77
CA ARG A 71 -12.26 12.58 -2.03
C ARG A 71 -13.30 11.58 -2.53
N GLU A 72 -13.31 11.27 -3.84
CA GLU A 72 -14.28 10.34 -4.41
C GLU A 72 -13.97 8.90 -3.95
N LEU A 73 -12.68 8.54 -3.92
CA LEU A 73 -12.23 7.24 -3.39
C LEU A 73 -12.58 7.09 -1.91
N LEU A 74 -12.32 8.12 -1.10
CA LEU A 74 -12.70 8.12 0.32
C LEU A 74 -14.22 8.02 0.51
N GLY A 75 -15.01 8.69 -0.31
CA GLY A 75 -16.48 8.57 -0.31
C GLY A 75 -16.93 7.14 -0.62
N GLU A 76 -16.28 6.49 -1.58
CA GLU A 76 -16.55 5.09 -1.92
C GLU A 76 -16.13 4.15 -0.78
N ALA A 77 -14.98 4.39 -0.14
CA ALA A 77 -14.53 3.63 1.01
C ALA A 77 -15.53 3.69 2.17
N ALA A 78 -16.02 4.89 2.49
CA ALA A 78 -17.05 5.09 3.53
C ALA A 78 -18.36 4.40 3.19
N ARG A 79 -18.79 4.44 1.91
CA ARG A 79 -20.03 3.79 1.45
C ARG A 79 -19.95 2.26 1.54
N ARG A 80 -18.77 1.66 1.32
CA ARG A 80 -18.54 0.21 1.39
C ARG A 80 -18.27 -0.32 2.80
N ALA A 81 -18.04 0.59 3.74
CA ALA A 81 -17.76 0.21 5.11
C ALA A 81 -18.99 -0.33 5.82
N ASP A 82 -18.77 -1.25 6.76
CA ASP A 82 -19.81 -1.68 7.69
C ASP A 82 -20.23 -0.50 8.57
N GLN A 83 -21.54 -0.21 8.63
CA GLN A 83 -22.13 0.88 9.41
C GLN A 83 -21.89 0.75 10.92
N ASN A 84 -21.57 -0.45 11.40
CA ASN A 84 -21.23 -0.70 12.79
C ASN A 84 -19.78 -0.38 13.13
N ARG A 85 -18.97 0.03 12.14
CA ARG A 85 -17.55 0.34 12.31
C ARG A 85 -17.31 1.84 12.32
N ARG A 86 -16.35 2.26 13.14
CA ARG A 86 -15.96 3.67 13.18
C ARG A 86 -14.89 3.95 12.13
N ILE A 87 -15.31 4.64 11.06
CA ILE A 87 -14.43 5.07 9.97
C ILE A 87 -14.45 6.59 9.91
N GLU A 88 -13.26 7.17 9.86
CA GLU A 88 -13.00 8.60 9.67
C GLU A 88 -12.25 8.75 8.34
N THR A 89 -12.76 9.53 7.41
CA THR A 89 -12.07 9.84 6.15
C THR A 89 -11.32 11.16 6.28
N ASN A 90 -10.08 11.19 5.81
CA ASN A 90 -9.19 12.33 5.88
C ASN A 90 -8.65 12.63 4.49
N GLU A 91 -9.18 13.65 3.83
CA GLU A 91 -8.67 14.13 2.55
C GLU A 91 -7.36 14.87 2.78
N LEU A 92 -6.24 14.26 2.41
CA LEU A 92 -4.91 14.79 2.67
C LEU A 92 -3.93 14.31 1.61
N ASP A 93 -3.16 15.22 1.05
CA ASP A 93 -1.97 14.89 0.26
C ASP A 93 -0.88 14.35 1.20
N LEU A 94 -0.47 13.09 0.96
CA LEU A 94 0.53 12.40 1.77
C LEU A 94 1.90 13.11 1.76
N ASN A 95 2.18 14.01 0.81
CA ASN A 95 3.36 14.87 0.87
C ASN A 95 3.40 15.75 2.15
N HIS A 96 2.25 15.98 2.78
CA HIS A 96 2.14 16.70 4.04
C HIS A 96 2.23 15.74 5.25
N VAL A 97 3.28 14.94 5.31
CA VAL A 97 3.47 13.88 6.34
C VAL A 97 3.23 14.38 7.77
N ALA A 98 3.63 15.62 8.08
CA ALA A 98 3.43 16.23 9.41
C ALA A 98 1.95 16.49 9.78
N GLN A 99 1.02 16.42 8.82
CA GLN A 99 -0.41 16.60 9.01
C GLN A 99 -1.18 15.27 9.14
N LEU A 100 -0.49 14.15 9.06
CA LEU A 100 -1.11 12.84 9.21
C LEU A 100 -1.85 12.73 10.55
N PRO A 101 -3.06 12.13 10.57
CA PRO A 101 -3.87 12.03 11.78
C PRO A 101 -3.39 10.92 12.72
N LEU A 102 -2.13 11.03 13.22
CA LEU A 102 -1.45 10.01 14.01
C LEU A 102 -1.75 10.04 15.51
N THR A 103 -2.64 10.92 15.97
CA THR A 103 -3.01 10.98 17.40
C THR A 103 -3.58 9.64 17.87
N ALA A 104 -2.98 9.07 18.92
CA ALA A 104 -3.34 7.77 19.50
C ALA A 104 -3.25 6.58 18.51
N VAL A 105 -2.47 6.71 17.44
CA VAL A 105 -2.28 5.64 16.47
C VAL A 105 -1.63 4.43 17.12
N ARG A 106 -2.15 3.25 16.79
CA ARG A 106 -1.58 1.96 17.19
C ARG A 106 -0.96 1.23 16.01
N LEU A 107 -1.63 1.29 14.85
CA LEU A 107 -1.16 0.65 13.62
C LEU A 107 -1.30 1.63 12.45
N ILE A 108 -0.27 1.72 11.65
CA ILE A 108 -0.31 2.37 10.34
C ILE A 108 -0.33 1.27 9.28
N THR A 109 -1.21 1.38 8.31
CA THR A 109 -1.28 0.48 7.16
C THR A 109 -0.99 1.24 5.88
N ALA A 110 -0.33 0.57 4.92
CA ALA A 110 -0.10 1.10 3.58
C ALA A 110 -0.07 -0.07 2.58
N SER A 111 -0.76 0.05 1.46
CA SER A 111 -0.80 -1.00 0.44
C SER A 111 -0.49 -0.43 -0.92
N ALA A 112 0.48 -1.04 -1.64
CA ALA A 112 0.95 -0.58 -2.94
C ALA A 112 1.29 0.93 -2.92
N LEU A 113 2.01 1.37 -1.90
CA LEU A 113 2.37 2.77 -1.69
C LEU A 113 3.88 3.00 -1.59
N PHE A 114 4.60 2.17 -0.85
CA PHE A 114 5.99 2.48 -0.51
C PHE A 114 6.96 2.34 -1.70
N ASP A 115 6.58 1.62 -2.72
CA ASP A 115 7.29 1.58 -4.01
C ASP A 115 7.09 2.86 -4.84
N LEU A 116 6.04 3.63 -4.59
CA LEU A 116 5.73 4.88 -5.29
C LEU A 116 6.34 6.12 -4.64
N VAL A 117 6.80 6.02 -3.40
CA VAL A 117 7.30 7.16 -2.63
C VAL A 117 8.82 7.25 -2.65
N SER A 118 9.34 8.43 -2.30
CA SER A 118 10.79 8.66 -2.22
C SER A 118 11.38 8.24 -0.87
N VAL A 119 12.71 8.11 -0.83
CA VAL A 119 13.51 7.99 0.40
C VAL A 119 13.08 9.03 1.44
N LEU A 120 13.00 10.30 1.02
CA LEU A 120 12.67 11.41 1.92
C LEU A 120 11.28 11.28 2.53
N PHE A 121 10.32 10.73 1.80
CA PHE A 121 8.98 10.45 2.34
C PHE A 121 9.05 9.44 3.48
N ILE A 122 9.75 8.32 3.27
CA ILE A 122 9.91 7.26 4.29
C ILE A 122 10.58 7.81 5.55
N ASP A 123 11.67 8.56 5.40
CA ASP A 123 12.39 9.14 6.54
C ASP A 123 11.52 10.11 7.35
N ARG A 124 10.74 10.94 6.65
CA ARG A 124 9.77 11.85 7.31
C ARG A 124 8.65 11.08 8.01
N LEU A 125 8.11 10.04 7.36
CA LEU A 125 7.07 9.21 7.96
C LEU A 125 7.57 8.56 9.24
N ILE A 126 8.76 7.97 9.25
CA ILE A 126 9.35 7.35 10.43
C ILE A 126 9.52 8.39 11.55
N ALA A 127 9.99 9.59 11.23
CA ALA A 127 10.15 10.66 12.20
C ALA A 127 8.81 11.10 12.82
N GLU A 128 7.73 11.20 12.04
CA GLU A 128 6.40 11.52 12.56
C GLU A 128 5.80 10.37 13.39
N VAL A 129 6.06 9.12 13.00
CA VAL A 129 5.66 7.95 13.78
C VAL A 129 6.35 7.92 15.14
N ASP A 130 7.65 8.21 15.19
CA ASP A 130 8.41 8.30 16.45
C ASP A 130 7.83 9.36 17.38
N LYS A 131 7.54 10.56 16.87
CA LYS A 131 6.87 11.63 17.63
C LYS A 131 5.48 11.20 18.14
N ALA A 132 4.69 10.53 17.29
CA ALA A 132 3.34 10.11 17.62
C ALA A 132 3.32 8.97 18.64
N SER A 133 4.39 8.19 18.72
CA SER A 133 4.48 7.03 19.62
C SER A 133 4.36 7.43 21.09
N SER A 134 4.89 8.59 21.47
CA SER A 134 4.81 9.12 22.84
C SER A 134 5.07 8.06 23.93
N GLY A 135 6.00 7.13 23.65
CA GLY A 135 6.32 6.00 24.54
C GLY A 135 5.39 4.78 24.40
N ARG A 136 4.41 4.80 23.50
CA ARG A 136 3.58 3.65 23.12
C ARG A 136 4.06 3.08 21.79
N PRO A 137 4.24 1.75 21.69
CA PRO A 137 4.71 1.18 20.43
C PRO A 137 3.65 1.34 19.33
N VAL A 138 4.09 1.83 18.17
CA VAL A 138 3.30 1.94 16.94
C VAL A 138 3.80 0.89 15.96
N GLY A 139 2.89 0.15 15.33
CA GLY A 139 3.21 -0.81 14.28
C GLY A 139 3.02 -0.19 12.89
N ILE A 140 3.75 -0.72 11.91
CA ILE A 140 3.55 -0.42 10.48
C ILE A 140 3.32 -1.74 9.75
N TYR A 141 2.22 -1.84 9.02
CA TYR A 141 1.90 -2.95 8.12
C TYR A 141 1.90 -2.44 6.69
N ALA A 142 2.94 -2.77 5.94
CA ALA A 142 3.04 -2.48 4.52
C ALA A 142 2.81 -3.75 3.71
N ALA A 143 2.03 -3.67 2.63
CA ALA A 143 1.73 -4.81 1.79
C ALA A 143 1.69 -4.44 0.31
N LEU A 144 1.91 -5.43 -0.57
CA LEU A 144 1.73 -5.29 -2.01
C LEU A 144 2.64 -4.24 -2.65
N ASN A 145 3.80 -3.97 -2.05
CA ASN A 145 4.81 -3.13 -2.67
C ASN A 145 5.51 -3.92 -3.76
N TYR A 146 5.78 -3.26 -4.88
CA TYR A 146 6.51 -3.86 -5.99
C TYR A 146 7.97 -4.14 -5.59
N ASP A 147 8.45 -5.33 -5.94
CA ASP A 147 9.81 -5.80 -5.59
C ASP A 147 10.75 -5.95 -6.80
N GLY A 148 10.31 -5.51 -7.97
CA GLY A 148 11.09 -5.57 -9.20
C GLY A 148 11.03 -6.91 -9.92
N SER A 149 10.23 -7.86 -9.45
CA SER A 149 10.16 -9.18 -10.05
C SER A 149 8.81 -9.46 -10.73
N THR A 150 8.86 -10.05 -11.90
CA THR A 150 7.69 -10.57 -12.62
C THR A 150 8.11 -11.80 -13.44
N CYS A 151 7.29 -12.83 -13.42
CA CYS A 151 7.49 -14.02 -14.23
C CYS A 151 6.28 -14.26 -15.12
N TRP A 152 6.52 -14.60 -16.36
CA TRP A 152 5.48 -14.98 -17.32
C TRP A 152 5.58 -16.45 -17.71
N ASP A 153 4.44 -17.10 -17.88
CA ASP A 153 4.35 -18.45 -18.41
C ASP A 153 3.29 -18.49 -19.53
N PRO A 154 3.65 -18.84 -20.76
CA PRO A 154 4.99 -19.25 -21.22
C PRO A 154 6.00 -18.10 -21.29
N VAL A 155 7.27 -18.41 -21.08
CA VAL A 155 8.38 -17.45 -21.17
C VAL A 155 8.49 -16.89 -22.59
N HIS A 156 8.72 -15.58 -22.73
CA HIS A 156 8.93 -14.90 -24.00
C HIS A 156 10.33 -14.25 -24.06
N PRO A 157 11.01 -14.26 -25.24
CA PRO A 157 12.34 -13.68 -25.37
C PRO A 157 12.49 -12.21 -24.99
N LEU A 158 11.38 -11.45 -24.95
CA LEU A 158 11.37 -10.03 -24.58
C LEU A 158 11.04 -9.78 -23.10
N ASP A 159 10.73 -10.81 -22.30
CA ASP A 159 10.32 -10.65 -20.91
C ASP A 159 11.32 -9.84 -20.10
N GLN A 160 12.59 -10.16 -20.24
CA GLN A 160 13.66 -9.43 -19.52
C GLN A 160 13.72 -7.95 -19.92
N GLN A 161 13.58 -7.65 -21.20
CA GLN A 161 13.61 -6.27 -21.69
C GLN A 161 12.39 -5.48 -21.20
N VAL A 162 11.22 -6.11 -21.16
CA VAL A 162 9.99 -5.50 -20.63
C VAL A 162 10.13 -5.25 -19.14
N LEU A 163 10.67 -6.20 -18.39
CA LEU A 163 10.88 -6.06 -16.96
C LEU A 163 11.87 -4.93 -16.63
N GLU A 164 12.98 -4.83 -17.35
CA GLU A 164 13.96 -3.76 -17.19
C GLU A 164 13.35 -2.37 -17.44
N ALA A 165 12.60 -2.22 -18.54
CA ALA A 165 11.92 -0.97 -18.85
C ALA A 165 10.85 -0.61 -17.81
N PHE A 166 10.14 -1.59 -17.29
CA PHE A 166 9.17 -1.39 -16.23
C PHE A 166 9.84 -0.96 -14.92
N ASN A 167 10.92 -1.63 -14.52
CA ASN A 167 11.69 -1.27 -13.34
C ASN A 167 12.27 0.14 -13.42
N GLU A 168 12.75 0.56 -14.59
CA GLU A 168 13.22 1.92 -14.82
C GLU A 168 12.06 2.93 -14.63
N ASP A 169 10.88 2.66 -15.20
CA ASP A 169 9.71 3.54 -15.02
C ASP A 169 9.29 3.61 -13.54
N GLN A 170 9.37 2.50 -12.79
CA GLN A 170 8.98 2.48 -11.38
C GLN A 170 9.86 3.36 -10.47
N THR A 171 11.06 3.76 -10.90
CA THR A 171 11.92 4.70 -10.17
C THR A 171 11.67 6.17 -10.50
N THR A 172 10.80 6.46 -11.47
CA THR A 172 10.45 7.83 -11.83
C THR A 172 9.57 8.49 -10.75
N ASP A 173 9.50 9.81 -10.79
CA ASP A 173 8.65 10.57 -9.85
C ASP A 173 7.16 10.23 -10.05
N LYS A 174 6.54 9.70 -9.02
CA LYS A 174 5.11 9.37 -8.95
C LYS A 174 4.31 10.41 -8.14
N GLY A 175 4.86 11.59 -7.92
CA GLY A 175 4.25 12.67 -7.13
C GLY A 175 4.86 12.85 -5.74
N PHE A 176 5.88 12.04 -5.41
CA PHE A 176 6.60 12.08 -4.13
C PHE A 176 8.12 12.30 -4.29
N GLY A 177 8.56 12.77 -5.47
CA GLY A 177 9.96 12.75 -5.86
C GLY A 177 10.38 11.40 -6.46
N PRO A 178 11.69 11.16 -6.70
CA PRO A 178 12.17 9.89 -7.24
C PRO A 178 11.69 8.72 -6.39
N ALA A 179 10.93 7.81 -7.00
CA ALA A 179 10.32 6.70 -6.29
C ALA A 179 11.36 5.62 -5.92
N LEU A 180 11.13 4.93 -4.81
CA LEU A 180 11.95 3.80 -4.40
C LEU A 180 11.85 2.62 -5.37
N GLY A 181 10.68 2.44 -6.00
CA GLY A 181 10.43 1.37 -6.96
C GLY A 181 10.78 -0.01 -6.40
N PRO A 182 11.56 -0.82 -7.16
CA PRO A 182 11.98 -2.16 -6.75
C PRO A 182 12.74 -2.24 -5.43
N ASP A 183 13.41 -1.16 -5.03
CA ASP A 183 14.23 -1.12 -3.81
C ASP A 183 13.42 -0.81 -2.53
N ALA A 184 12.14 -0.52 -2.66
CA ALA A 184 11.29 -0.08 -1.56
C ALA A 184 11.33 -1.02 -0.34
N CYS A 185 11.17 -2.32 -0.55
CA CYS A 185 11.16 -3.29 0.55
C CYS A 185 12.47 -3.30 1.33
N ASN A 186 13.61 -3.22 0.63
CA ASN A 186 14.94 -3.21 1.24
C ASN A 186 15.19 -1.90 1.99
N TYR A 187 14.89 -0.77 1.37
CA TYR A 187 15.08 0.53 2.00
C TYR A 187 14.22 0.69 3.25
N VAL A 188 12.92 0.43 3.14
CA VAL A 188 11.97 0.56 4.26
C VAL A 188 12.37 -0.35 5.43
N LYS A 189 12.79 -1.60 5.14
CA LYS A 189 13.30 -2.51 6.17
C LYS A 189 14.47 -1.89 6.91
N GLN A 190 15.51 -1.43 6.18
CA GLN A 190 16.72 -0.86 6.78
C GLN A 190 16.41 0.40 7.60
N ALA A 191 15.60 1.31 7.06
CA ALA A 191 15.23 2.56 7.73
C ALA A 191 14.44 2.30 9.04
N LEU A 192 13.51 1.35 9.02
CA LEU A 192 12.75 0.96 10.21
C LEU A 192 13.64 0.25 11.26
N GLU A 193 14.54 -0.64 10.84
CA GLU A 193 15.48 -1.29 11.76
C GLU A 193 16.43 -0.27 12.42
N GLN A 194 16.90 0.73 11.66
CA GLN A 194 17.73 1.83 12.21
C GLN A 194 16.92 2.70 13.20
N ALA A 195 15.64 2.83 13.00
CA ALA A 195 14.73 3.51 13.93
C ALA A 195 14.29 2.64 15.13
N GLY A 196 14.83 1.41 15.27
CA GLY A 196 14.57 0.53 16.41
C GLY A 196 13.35 -0.38 16.27
N PHE A 197 12.75 -0.47 15.08
CA PHE A 197 11.65 -1.40 14.83
C PHE A 197 12.15 -2.83 14.64
N GLY A 198 11.40 -3.79 15.16
CA GLY A 198 11.53 -5.19 14.75
C GLY A 198 10.79 -5.43 13.43
N VAL A 199 11.51 -5.75 12.35
CA VAL A 199 10.93 -5.90 11.02
C VAL A 199 10.80 -7.36 10.62
N ARG A 200 9.68 -7.72 9.99
CA ARG A 200 9.43 -9.02 9.35
C ARG A 200 9.06 -8.80 7.90
N LEU A 201 9.61 -9.61 7.01
CA LEU A 201 9.28 -9.60 5.59
C LEU A 201 8.70 -10.94 5.17
N ALA A 202 7.77 -10.90 4.23
CA ALA A 202 7.25 -12.06 3.53
C ALA A 202 6.87 -11.68 2.11
N THR A 203 6.89 -12.65 1.22
CA THR A 203 6.45 -12.46 -0.17
C THR A 203 4.93 -12.41 -0.27
N SER A 204 4.42 -11.62 -1.22
CA SER A 204 3.00 -11.48 -1.53
C SER A 204 2.78 -11.38 -3.04
N PRO A 205 3.16 -12.41 -3.82
CA PRO A 205 3.09 -12.35 -5.27
C PRO A 205 1.65 -12.41 -5.76
N TRP A 206 1.31 -11.60 -6.75
CA TRP A 206 0.12 -11.82 -7.55
C TRP A 206 0.28 -13.09 -8.36
N GLN A 207 -0.73 -13.93 -8.36
CA GLN A 207 -0.83 -15.12 -9.23
C GLN A 207 -2.05 -14.96 -10.12
N LEU A 208 -1.81 -14.62 -11.40
CA LEU A 208 -2.86 -14.40 -12.40
C LEU A 208 -2.86 -15.56 -13.36
N GLU A 209 -3.93 -16.35 -13.37
CA GLU A 209 -4.08 -17.54 -14.23
C GLU A 209 -5.08 -17.31 -15.36
N GLY A 210 -5.20 -18.29 -16.28
CA GLY A 210 -6.07 -18.23 -17.44
C GLY A 210 -7.56 -17.94 -17.16
N LYS A 211 -8.06 -18.25 -15.97
CA LYS A 211 -9.42 -17.85 -15.52
C LYS A 211 -9.57 -16.34 -15.33
N ASP A 212 -8.44 -15.64 -15.15
CA ASP A 212 -8.38 -14.19 -15.03
C ASP A 212 -8.18 -13.50 -16.39
N THR A 213 -8.25 -14.25 -17.50
CA THR A 213 -7.90 -13.80 -18.86
C THR A 213 -8.62 -12.52 -19.29
N GLN A 214 -9.82 -12.25 -18.80
CA GLN A 214 -10.53 -11.00 -19.09
C GLN A 214 -9.95 -9.79 -18.30
N ARG A 215 -9.31 -10.04 -17.14
CA ARG A 215 -8.75 -9.01 -16.25
C ARG A 215 -7.28 -8.74 -16.54
N VAL A 216 -6.53 -9.77 -16.95
CA VAL A 216 -5.09 -9.66 -17.21
C VAL A 216 -4.72 -8.54 -18.19
N PRO A 217 -5.38 -8.38 -19.36
CA PRO A 217 -5.05 -7.31 -20.29
C PRO A 217 -5.26 -5.90 -19.71
N GLU A 218 -6.27 -5.74 -18.85
CA GLU A 218 -6.56 -4.46 -18.20
C GLU A 218 -5.56 -4.17 -17.07
N LEU A 219 -5.21 -5.20 -16.29
CA LEU A 219 -4.16 -5.12 -15.27
C LEU A 219 -2.78 -4.79 -15.86
N ILE A 220 -2.45 -5.36 -17.03
CA ILE A 220 -1.20 -5.10 -17.74
C ILE A 220 -1.20 -3.70 -18.37
N LYS A 221 -2.32 -3.22 -18.90
CA LYS A 221 -2.41 -1.87 -19.50
C LYS A 221 -2.12 -0.76 -18.51
N GLU A 222 -2.55 -0.91 -17.29
CA GLU A 222 -2.43 0.12 -16.24
C GLU A 222 -1.06 0.06 -15.53
N ASN A 223 -0.46 -1.12 -15.42
CA ASN A 223 0.83 -1.32 -14.77
C ASN A 223 1.99 -1.63 -15.74
N GLY A 224 1.68 -1.86 -17.01
CA GLY A 224 2.72 -2.13 -18.02
C GLY A 224 3.43 -0.85 -18.46
N PRO A 225 4.70 -0.95 -18.92
CA PRO A 225 5.36 0.19 -19.53
C PRO A 225 4.50 0.70 -20.69
N PRO A 226 4.49 2.03 -20.94
CA PRO A 226 3.73 2.60 -22.06
C PRO A 226 4.19 1.98 -23.37
N VAL A 227 3.50 0.95 -23.82
CA VAL A 227 3.75 0.30 -25.10
C VAL A 227 3.37 1.30 -26.17
N ASN A 228 4.39 1.98 -26.72
CA ASN A 228 4.33 2.86 -27.89
C ASN A 228 3.52 4.16 -27.75
N LYS A 229 4.11 5.21 -27.18
CA LYS A 229 3.94 6.53 -27.80
C LYS A 229 4.97 6.64 -28.94
N PRO A 230 4.55 6.74 -30.23
CA PRO A 230 5.49 7.00 -31.32
C PRO A 230 6.21 8.34 -31.01
N PRO A 231 7.51 8.47 -31.34
CA PRO A 231 8.26 9.67 -31.06
C PRO A 231 7.50 10.87 -31.65
N LYS A 232 7.30 11.92 -30.84
CA LYS A 232 6.71 13.17 -31.29
C LYS A 232 7.54 13.64 -32.47
N LYS A 233 6.96 13.67 -33.69
CA LYS A 233 7.58 14.30 -34.86
C LYS A 233 7.81 15.77 -34.52
N THR A 234 9.03 16.12 -34.23
CA THR A 234 9.48 17.52 -34.24
C THR A 234 9.25 18.06 -35.65
N ARG A 235 8.24 18.89 -35.82
CA ARG A 235 8.13 19.73 -37.06
C ARG A 235 9.27 20.73 -36.99
N LYS A 236 10.14 20.67 -38.00
CA LYS A 236 11.05 21.77 -38.40
C LYS A 236 10.23 22.90 -38.95
#